data_58b3cef1e337406f30ddcc9a630659b4
#
_entry.id   58b3cef1e337406f30ddcc9a630659b4
#
_cell.length_a   1.000
_cell.length_b   1.000
_cell.length_c   1.000
_cell.angle_alpha   90.00
_cell.angle_beta   90.00
_cell.angle_gamma   90.00
#
_symmetry.space_group_name_H-M   'P 1'
#
loop_
_entity.id
_entity.type
_entity.pdbx_description
1 polymer ?
#
loop_
_entity_poly.entity_id
_entity_poly.type
_entity_poly.pdbx_seq_one_letter_code
_entity_poly.pdbx_strand_id
1 'polypeptide(L)'
;GAGRADDLAERDAHCAPRLDPASLALLSDAARRTWHFFEVCVPASGVGLPPDNLQLDPAAGLAMRTSPTNIGFYLIACAAARQLGFIRDDEMLKRMRGCMDTLERLEKWRGQLYTGYDLNTLAPLRPRYVSAVDSGNLVGALLLCAQYVSAADAELSERLMQLAAGMELRALYDAERDLFHIGMDVEGGRMSASHYDLYASEARLLSYVAIMLGQAPVKHWQRLSRPALRTDGAWTLASWSGTMFEYLMPDIWMPAPENTLATEMQRGALDAQQRWARRLGRPWGVSESGYYAFDIHLNYQYRAFGLREAALCSDVSAAVVAPYASVLALRLAPDAAARNMARMQELGWLG
;
A
#
# COMPACT_ATOMS: atom_id res chain seq x y z
N GLY A 1 -5.27 -11.72 33.23
CA GLY A 1 -4.98 -11.76 31.80
C GLY A 1 -4.42 -10.45 31.25
N ALA A 2 -4.62 -9.31 31.92
CA ALA A 2 -4.15 -7.99 31.46
C ALA A 2 -2.63 -7.80 31.58
N GLY A 3 -2.00 -8.29 32.65
CA GLY A 3 -0.57 -8.08 32.89
C GLY A 3 0.41 -8.74 31.90
N ARG A 4 -0.04 -9.72 31.06
CA ARG A 4 0.82 -10.35 30.04
C ARG A 4 0.90 -9.58 28.73
N ALA A 5 -0.10 -8.77 28.40
CA ALA A 5 -0.09 -7.95 27.18
C ALA A 5 0.80 -6.72 27.36
N ASP A 6 0.79 -6.13 28.56
CA ASP A 6 1.64 -4.98 28.90
C ASP A 6 3.12 -5.38 28.97
N ASP A 7 3.44 -6.55 29.54
CA ASP A 7 4.81 -7.10 29.59
C ASP A 7 5.40 -7.41 28.21
N LEU A 8 4.57 -7.78 27.22
CA LEU A 8 5.02 -8.01 25.85
C LEU A 8 5.24 -6.69 25.11
N ALA A 9 4.37 -5.71 25.30
CA ALA A 9 4.52 -4.37 24.73
C ALA A 9 5.75 -3.63 25.29
N GLU A 10 6.06 -3.78 26.59
CA GLU A 10 7.27 -3.21 27.20
C GLU A 10 8.56 -3.92 26.75
N ARG A 11 8.54 -5.22 26.49
CA ARG A 11 9.71 -5.96 25.97
C ARG A 11 10.03 -5.60 24.53
N ASP A 12 9.04 -5.40 23.68
CA ASP A 12 9.23 -4.94 22.29
C ASP A 12 9.73 -3.49 22.25
N ALA A 13 9.29 -2.62 23.15
CA ALA A 13 9.77 -1.25 23.24
C ALA A 13 11.25 -1.13 23.66
N HIS A 14 11.80 -2.14 24.35
CA HIS A 14 13.20 -2.14 24.79
C HIS A 14 14.20 -2.68 23.77
N CYS A 15 13.74 -3.26 22.65
CA CYS A 15 14.59 -3.92 21.65
C CYS A 15 14.54 -3.27 20.26
N ALA A 16 13.76 -2.21 20.06
CA ALA A 16 13.74 -1.50 18.79
C ALA A 16 15.08 -0.74 18.62
N PRO A 17 15.80 -0.93 17.51
CA PRO A 17 17.03 -0.17 17.24
C PRO A 17 16.68 1.32 17.22
N ARG A 18 17.33 2.11 18.07
CA ARG A 18 17.15 3.55 18.14
C ARG A 18 17.96 4.18 16.99
N LEU A 19 17.27 4.69 15.99
CA LEU A 19 17.88 5.52 14.97
C LEU A 19 18.57 6.72 15.62
N ASP A 20 19.70 7.13 15.05
CA ASP A 20 20.38 8.34 15.47
C ASP A 20 19.51 9.60 15.22
N PRO A 21 19.76 10.72 15.95
CA PRO A 21 18.95 11.92 15.83
C PRO A 21 18.87 12.51 14.42
N ALA A 22 19.92 12.41 13.60
CA ALA A 22 19.93 12.94 12.24
C ALA A 22 19.05 12.09 11.32
N SER A 23 19.10 10.78 11.44
CA SER A 23 18.22 9.84 10.74
C SER A 23 16.76 10.05 11.10
N LEU A 24 16.44 10.25 12.40
CA LEU A 24 15.08 10.57 12.84
C LEU A 24 14.58 11.90 12.27
N ALA A 25 15.42 12.94 12.26
CA ALA A 25 15.07 14.24 11.70
C ALA A 25 14.77 14.14 10.19
N LEU A 26 15.60 13.44 9.43
CA LEU A 26 15.40 13.20 8.00
C LEU A 26 14.08 12.48 7.72
N LEU A 27 13.80 11.39 8.43
CA LEU A 27 12.58 10.61 8.25
C LEU A 27 11.34 11.39 8.66
N SER A 28 11.42 12.18 9.75
CA SER A 28 10.32 13.05 10.19
C SER A 28 10.02 14.15 9.18
N ASP A 29 11.06 14.76 8.58
CA ASP A 29 10.90 15.74 7.52
C ASP A 29 10.26 15.12 6.27
N ALA A 30 10.73 13.95 5.85
CA ALA A 30 10.14 13.23 4.72
C ALA A 30 8.67 12.88 4.97
N ALA A 31 8.32 12.41 6.18
CA ALA A 31 6.95 12.12 6.57
C ALA A 31 6.08 13.39 6.57
N ARG A 32 6.60 14.52 7.08
CA ARG A 32 5.88 15.80 7.09
C ARG A 32 5.61 16.31 5.67
N ARG A 33 6.58 16.23 4.77
CA ARG A 33 6.43 16.61 3.36
C ARG A 33 5.45 15.68 2.62
N THR A 34 5.47 14.41 2.93
CA THR A 34 4.51 13.45 2.38
C THR A 34 3.08 13.77 2.84
N TRP A 35 2.89 14.10 4.13
CA TRP A 35 1.60 14.53 4.65
C TRP A 35 1.11 15.82 3.98
N HIS A 36 2.01 16.74 3.65
CA HIS A 36 1.66 18.01 3.00
C HIS A 36 0.91 17.82 1.68
N PHE A 37 1.17 16.74 0.93
CA PHE A 37 0.36 16.39 -0.24
C PHE A 37 -1.13 16.27 0.12
N PHE A 38 -1.46 15.52 1.16
CA PHE A 38 -2.86 15.38 1.58
C PHE A 38 -3.44 16.66 2.19
N GLU A 39 -2.60 17.41 2.89
CA GLU A 39 -2.97 18.70 3.50
C GLU A 39 -3.47 19.70 2.46
N VAL A 40 -2.81 19.75 1.31
CA VAL A 40 -3.09 20.71 0.22
C VAL A 40 -4.04 20.13 -0.82
N CYS A 41 -3.78 18.90 -1.29
CA CYS A 41 -4.45 18.37 -2.46
C CYS A 41 -5.85 17.82 -2.16
N VAL A 42 -6.11 17.32 -0.94
CA VAL A 42 -7.45 16.83 -0.58
C VAL A 42 -8.46 17.97 -0.45
N PRO A 43 -8.17 19.10 0.22
CA PRO A 43 -9.06 20.27 0.16
C PRO A 43 -9.24 20.81 -1.25
N ALA A 44 -8.19 20.82 -2.07
CA ALA A 44 -8.24 21.29 -3.46
C ALA A 44 -9.14 20.41 -4.36
N SER A 45 -9.36 19.13 -4.02
CA SER A 45 -10.31 18.28 -4.73
C SER A 45 -11.78 18.70 -4.54
N GLY A 46 -12.08 19.45 -3.45
CA GLY A 46 -13.43 19.93 -3.12
C GLY A 46 -14.39 18.85 -2.61
N VAL A 47 -14.00 17.58 -2.61
CA VAL A 47 -14.88 16.44 -2.31
C VAL A 47 -14.38 15.57 -1.14
N GLY A 48 -13.28 15.96 -0.49
CA GLY A 48 -12.73 15.25 0.67
C GLY A 48 -12.03 13.92 0.34
N LEU A 49 -11.83 13.62 -0.94
CA LEU A 49 -11.08 12.45 -1.41
C LEU A 49 -9.70 12.87 -1.96
N PRO A 50 -8.67 12.02 -1.83
CA PRO A 50 -7.35 12.34 -2.35
C PRO A 50 -7.34 12.24 -3.88
N PRO A 51 -6.73 13.22 -4.60
CA PRO A 51 -6.41 13.05 -6.00
C PRO A 51 -5.30 12.00 -6.17
N ASP A 52 -5.20 11.44 -7.37
CA ASP A 52 -4.26 10.36 -7.66
C ASP A 52 -2.80 10.78 -7.51
N ASN A 53 -2.44 11.93 -8.04
CA ASN A 53 -1.10 12.49 -7.96
C ASN A 53 -1.09 14.00 -8.23
N LEU A 54 0.05 14.62 -7.93
CA LEU A 54 0.40 15.98 -8.33
C LEU A 54 1.70 15.91 -9.15
N GLN A 55 1.63 16.25 -10.45
CA GLN A 55 2.79 16.27 -11.31
C GLN A 55 3.35 17.69 -11.38
N LEU A 56 4.62 17.85 -10.97
CA LEU A 56 5.30 19.15 -10.87
C LEU A 56 6.20 19.47 -12.06
N ASP A 57 6.85 18.46 -12.66
CA ASP A 57 7.80 18.63 -13.77
C ASP A 57 7.70 17.50 -14.81
N PRO A 58 7.25 17.78 -16.03
CA PRO A 58 6.56 19.01 -16.45
C PRO A 58 5.26 19.20 -15.66
N ALA A 59 4.89 20.45 -15.39
CA ALA A 59 3.71 20.75 -14.59
C ALA A 59 2.42 20.35 -15.30
N ALA A 60 1.75 19.31 -14.80
CA ALA A 60 0.42 18.89 -15.26
C ALA A 60 -0.67 19.10 -14.19
N GLY A 61 -0.28 19.55 -12.99
CA GLY A 61 -1.20 19.82 -11.89
C GLY A 61 -1.74 18.55 -11.21
N LEU A 62 -2.91 18.69 -10.61
CA LEU A 62 -3.59 17.60 -9.91
C LEU A 62 -4.29 16.67 -10.89
N ALA A 63 -4.03 15.38 -10.78
CA ALA A 63 -4.80 14.36 -11.46
C ALA A 63 -6.13 14.16 -10.73
N MET A 64 -7.19 14.82 -11.23
CA MET A 64 -8.52 14.88 -10.60
C MET A 64 -9.29 13.56 -10.75
N ARG A 65 -8.67 12.47 -10.34
CA ARG A 65 -9.21 11.12 -10.22
C ARG A 65 -8.71 10.47 -8.94
N THR A 66 -9.37 9.43 -8.46
CA THR A 66 -8.97 8.68 -7.28
C THR A 66 -9.24 7.19 -7.47
N SER A 67 -8.67 6.35 -6.60
CA SER A 67 -8.87 4.89 -6.56
C SER A 67 -9.20 4.43 -5.14
N PRO A 68 -9.75 3.20 -4.97
CA PRO A 68 -9.98 2.63 -3.64
C PRO A 68 -8.71 2.55 -2.79
N THR A 69 -7.58 2.20 -3.40
CA THR A 69 -6.27 2.16 -2.72
C THR A 69 -5.84 3.55 -2.26
N ASN A 70 -5.97 4.58 -3.10
CA ASN A 70 -5.63 5.97 -2.73
C ASN A 70 -6.49 6.44 -1.54
N ILE A 71 -7.79 6.14 -1.55
CA ILE A 71 -8.71 6.48 -0.46
C ILE A 71 -8.31 5.76 0.83
N GLY A 72 -8.02 4.46 0.75
CA GLY A 72 -7.57 3.67 1.89
C GLY A 72 -6.27 4.22 2.49
N PHE A 73 -5.29 4.54 1.68
CA PHE A 73 -4.04 5.15 2.14
C PHE A 73 -4.25 6.54 2.74
N TYR A 74 -5.15 7.35 2.21
CA TYR A 74 -5.47 8.64 2.81
C TYR A 74 -6.06 8.51 4.23
N LEU A 75 -7.00 7.57 4.43
CA LEU A 75 -7.56 7.30 5.76
C LEU A 75 -6.47 6.89 6.76
N ILE A 76 -5.57 5.98 6.36
CA ILE A 76 -4.42 5.58 7.20
C ILE A 76 -3.47 6.75 7.42
N ALA A 77 -3.22 7.57 6.39
CA ALA A 77 -2.35 8.75 6.51
C ALA A 77 -2.91 9.77 7.51
N CYS A 78 -4.24 9.93 7.62
CA CYS A 78 -4.86 10.77 8.65
C CYS A 78 -4.53 10.25 10.06
N ALA A 79 -4.65 8.95 10.30
CA ALA A 79 -4.30 8.33 11.58
C ALA A 79 -2.79 8.47 11.87
N ALA A 80 -1.94 8.23 10.88
CA ALA A 80 -0.49 8.37 10.98
C ALA A 80 -0.07 9.83 11.27
N ALA A 81 -0.66 10.81 10.58
CA ALA A 81 -0.38 12.23 10.79
C ALA A 81 -0.75 12.68 12.21
N ARG A 82 -1.85 12.17 12.74
CA ARG A 82 -2.20 12.39 14.16
C ARG A 82 -1.17 11.76 15.10
N GLN A 83 -0.78 10.52 14.85
CA GLN A 83 0.19 9.80 15.67
C GLN A 83 1.57 10.46 15.66
N LEU A 84 1.96 11.03 14.52
CA LEU A 84 3.20 11.80 14.35
C LEU A 84 3.10 13.26 14.85
N GLY A 85 1.94 13.69 15.34
CA GLY A 85 1.72 15.04 15.86
C GLY A 85 1.61 16.12 14.78
N PHE A 86 1.36 15.78 13.55
CA PHE A 86 1.18 16.74 12.44
C PHE A 86 -0.19 17.41 12.48
N ILE A 87 -1.22 16.69 12.93
CA ILE A 87 -2.57 17.18 13.14
C ILE A 87 -3.10 16.72 14.50
N ARG A 88 -4.19 17.36 14.98
CA ARG A 88 -4.89 16.98 16.21
C ARG A 88 -6.03 16.02 15.93
N ASP A 89 -6.63 15.48 17.00
CA ASP A 89 -7.75 14.51 16.92
C ASP A 89 -8.96 15.10 16.19
N ASP A 90 -9.33 16.35 16.46
CA ASP A 90 -10.44 17.03 15.83
C ASP A 90 -10.27 17.17 14.31
N GLU A 91 -9.08 17.50 13.84
CA GLU A 91 -8.76 17.60 12.42
C GLU A 91 -8.74 16.22 11.74
N MET A 92 -8.15 15.21 12.38
CA MET A 92 -8.16 13.84 11.88
C MET A 92 -9.60 13.33 11.69
N LEU A 93 -10.44 13.45 12.72
CA LEU A 93 -11.84 12.99 12.66
C LEU A 93 -12.63 13.76 11.59
N LYS A 94 -12.43 15.07 11.48
CA LYS A 94 -13.06 15.89 10.44
C LYS A 94 -12.69 15.41 9.04
N ARG A 95 -11.42 15.12 8.78
CA ARG A 95 -10.93 14.62 7.48
C ARG A 95 -11.50 13.24 7.15
N MET A 96 -11.48 12.32 8.12
CA MET A 96 -12.04 10.98 7.94
C MET A 96 -13.54 11.01 7.69
N ARG A 97 -14.32 11.83 8.43
CA ARG A 97 -15.76 12.00 8.20
C ARG A 97 -16.03 12.57 6.80
N GLY A 98 -15.33 13.63 6.39
CA GLY A 98 -15.49 14.21 5.05
C GLY A 98 -15.16 13.21 3.92
N CYS A 99 -14.16 12.36 4.13
CA CYS A 99 -13.85 11.26 3.22
C CYS A 99 -15.01 10.25 3.16
N MET A 100 -15.53 9.82 4.31
CA MET A 100 -16.63 8.86 4.41
C MET A 100 -17.92 9.40 3.79
N ASP A 101 -18.26 10.67 4.01
CA ASP A 101 -19.45 11.31 3.44
C ASP A 101 -19.48 11.23 1.92
N THR A 102 -18.31 11.33 1.27
CA THR A 102 -18.21 11.16 -0.19
C THR A 102 -18.16 9.69 -0.58
N LEU A 103 -17.37 8.89 0.11
CA LEU A 103 -17.17 7.47 -0.18
C LEU A 103 -18.47 6.67 -0.16
N GLU A 104 -19.37 6.98 0.78
CA GLU A 104 -20.69 6.33 0.88
C GLU A 104 -21.58 6.61 -0.34
N ARG A 105 -21.46 7.78 -0.97
CA ARG A 105 -22.24 8.19 -2.14
C ARG A 105 -21.72 7.67 -3.47
N LEU A 106 -20.45 7.21 -3.53
CA LEU A 106 -19.89 6.68 -4.76
C LEU A 106 -20.68 5.47 -5.26
N GLU A 107 -20.88 5.38 -6.58
CA GLU A 107 -21.46 4.19 -7.22
C GLU A 107 -20.58 2.96 -6.92
N LYS A 108 -21.21 1.82 -6.63
CA LYS A 108 -20.52 0.59 -6.22
C LYS A 108 -21.05 -0.61 -6.99
N TRP A 109 -20.19 -1.59 -7.21
CA TRP A 109 -20.58 -2.91 -7.68
C TRP A 109 -20.48 -3.90 -6.53
N ARG A 110 -21.60 -4.46 -6.07
CA ARG A 110 -21.67 -5.37 -4.91
C ARG A 110 -20.93 -4.82 -3.68
N GLY A 111 -21.14 -3.54 -3.39
CA GLY A 111 -20.48 -2.83 -2.30
C GLY A 111 -19.02 -2.45 -2.57
N GLN A 112 -18.38 -2.99 -3.59
CA GLN A 112 -17.00 -2.69 -3.98
C GLN A 112 -16.92 -1.46 -4.88
N LEU A 113 -15.85 -0.69 -4.74
CA LEU A 113 -15.59 0.46 -5.60
C LEU A 113 -14.99 0.02 -6.94
N TYR A 114 -15.21 0.84 -7.98
CA TYR A 114 -14.46 0.74 -9.23
C TYR A 114 -13.02 1.21 -9.04
N THR A 115 -12.13 0.80 -9.94
CA THR A 115 -10.69 1.17 -9.88
C THR A 115 -10.41 2.66 -10.01
N GLY A 116 -11.35 3.43 -10.54
CA GLY A 116 -11.16 4.87 -10.67
C GLY A 116 -12.46 5.66 -10.65
N TYR A 117 -12.40 6.86 -10.09
CA TYR A 117 -13.48 7.86 -10.09
C TYR A 117 -12.93 9.21 -10.51
N ASP A 118 -13.69 9.93 -11.30
CA ASP A 118 -13.47 11.35 -11.59
C ASP A 118 -13.89 12.18 -10.36
N LEU A 119 -12.99 13.01 -9.83
CA LEU A 119 -13.27 13.81 -8.63
C LEU A 119 -14.17 15.02 -8.88
N ASN A 120 -14.35 15.45 -10.12
CA ASN A 120 -15.24 16.55 -10.44
C ASN A 120 -16.71 16.11 -10.52
N THR A 121 -16.94 14.85 -10.97
CA THR A 121 -18.28 14.32 -11.19
C THR A 121 -18.67 13.21 -10.20
N LEU A 122 -17.71 12.61 -9.54
CA LEU A 122 -17.81 11.40 -8.71
C LEU A 122 -18.28 10.16 -9.49
N ALA A 123 -18.26 10.22 -10.81
CA ALA A 123 -18.61 9.10 -11.67
C ALA A 123 -17.45 8.11 -11.79
N PRO A 124 -17.75 6.80 -11.90
CA PRO A 124 -16.73 5.81 -12.21
C PRO A 124 -16.07 6.09 -13.57
N LEU A 125 -14.74 5.95 -13.62
CA LEU A 125 -13.99 6.03 -14.88
C LEU A 125 -14.22 4.77 -15.72
N ARG A 126 -14.08 4.92 -17.03
CA ARG A 126 -14.15 3.81 -17.96
C ARG A 126 -12.75 3.25 -18.29
N PRO A 127 -12.61 1.94 -18.48
CA PRO A 127 -13.65 0.91 -18.32
C PRO A 127 -14.08 0.76 -16.87
N ARG A 128 -15.37 0.44 -16.63
CA ARG A 128 -15.90 0.17 -15.30
C ARG A 128 -15.37 -1.18 -14.79
N TYR A 129 -14.24 -1.13 -14.15
CA TYR A 129 -13.52 -2.30 -13.66
C TYR A 129 -13.46 -2.29 -12.12
N VAL A 130 -13.64 -3.44 -11.49
CA VAL A 130 -13.44 -3.65 -10.05
C VAL A 130 -12.20 -4.51 -9.86
N SER A 131 -11.20 -3.97 -9.17
CA SER A 131 -9.97 -4.66 -8.84
C SER A 131 -10.10 -5.35 -7.48
N ALA A 132 -9.70 -6.62 -7.43
CA ALA A 132 -9.74 -7.37 -6.18
C ALA A 132 -8.72 -6.85 -5.16
N VAL A 133 -7.51 -6.50 -5.59
CA VAL A 133 -6.48 -5.96 -4.70
C VAL A 133 -6.86 -4.59 -4.16
N ASP A 134 -7.40 -3.70 -4.99
CA ASP A 134 -7.89 -2.39 -4.53
C ASP A 134 -9.01 -2.52 -3.48
N SER A 135 -9.93 -3.48 -3.70
CA SER A 135 -10.98 -3.78 -2.74
C SER A 135 -10.41 -4.29 -1.40
N GLY A 136 -9.40 -5.16 -1.46
CA GLY A 136 -8.70 -5.66 -0.27
C GLY A 136 -7.98 -4.56 0.49
N ASN A 137 -7.29 -3.66 -0.21
CA ASN A 137 -6.57 -2.53 0.37
C ASN A 137 -7.54 -1.57 1.08
N LEU A 138 -8.66 -1.25 0.44
CA LEU A 138 -9.67 -0.38 1.05
C LEU A 138 -10.30 -1.05 2.29
N VAL A 139 -10.70 -2.32 2.20
CA VAL A 139 -11.25 -3.06 3.35
C VAL A 139 -10.26 -3.06 4.52
N GLY A 140 -8.99 -3.36 4.27
CA GLY A 140 -7.95 -3.32 5.29
C GLY A 140 -7.82 -1.95 5.96
N ALA A 141 -7.84 -0.87 5.16
CA ALA A 141 -7.79 0.50 5.67
C ALA A 141 -9.01 0.87 6.50
N LEU A 142 -10.21 0.53 6.03
CA LEU A 142 -11.47 0.79 6.75
C LEU A 142 -11.48 0.09 8.12
N LEU A 143 -11.09 -1.19 8.18
CA LEU A 143 -11.05 -1.96 9.43
C LEU A 143 -10.01 -1.39 10.41
N LEU A 144 -8.82 -1.05 9.93
CA LEU A 144 -7.77 -0.44 10.75
C LEU A 144 -8.22 0.90 11.33
N CYS A 145 -8.76 1.78 10.47
CA CYS A 145 -9.22 3.09 10.90
C CYS A 145 -10.43 3.01 11.84
N ALA A 146 -11.37 2.09 11.60
CA ALA A 146 -12.50 1.85 12.50
C ALA A 146 -12.02 1.50 13.91
N GLN A 147 -11.09 0.57 14.03
CA GLN A 147 -10.49 0.21 15.32
C GLN A 147 -9.76 1.39 15.95
N TYR A 148 -9.01 2.16 15.15
CA TYR A 148 -8.22 3.29 15.64
C TYR A 148 -9.08 4.41 16.22
N VAL A 149 -10.23 4.72 15.60
CA VAL A 149 -11.10 5.82 16.06
C VAL A 149 -12.19 5.36 17.05
N SER A 150 -12.33 4.07 17.34
CA SER A 150 -13.44 3.49 18.09
C SER A 150 -13.70 4.13 19.46
N ALA A 151 -12.64 4.51 20.16
CA ALA A 151 -12.74 5.17 21.48
C ALA A 151 -13.04 6.67 21.40
N ALA A 152 -12.67 7.33 20.29
CA ALA A 152 -12.84 8.78 20.11
C ALA A 152 -14.13 9.13 19.35
N ASP A 153 -14.59 8.25 18.46
CA ASP A 153 -15.75 8.47 17.60
C ASP A 153 -16.40 7.12 17.22
N ALA A 154 -17.31 6.66 18.05
CA ALA A 154 -17.99 5.37 17.86
C ALA A 154 -18.87 5.35 16.59
N GLU A 155 -19.50 6.49 16.22
CA GLU A 155 -20.32 6.61 15.01
C GLU A 155 -19.47 6.46 13.75
N LEU A 156 -18.34 7.17 13.66
CA LEU A 156 -17.41 7.03 12.55
C LEU A 156 -16.85 5.62 12.46
N SER A 157 -16.50 5.02 13.60
CA SER A 157 -16.03 3.62 13.67
C SER A 157 -17.06 2.66 13.07
N GLU A 158 -18.32 2.80 13.44
CA GLU A 158 -19.40 1.96 12.92
C GLU A 158 -19.61 2.15 11.41
N ARG A 159 -19.60 3.38 10.91
CA ARG A 159 -19.70 3.68 9.46
C ARG A 159 -18.58 3.00 8.66
N LEU A 160 -17.34 3.09 9.15
CA LEU A 160 -16.17 2.43 8.54
C LEU A 160 -16.34 0.90 8.51
N MET A 161 -16.79 0.31 9.63
CA MET A 161 -17.05 -1.13 9.74
C MET A 161 -18.17 -1.59 8.81
N GLN A 162 -19.28 -0.84 8.74
CA GLN A 162 -20.41 -1.17 7.88
C GLN A 162 -20.04 -1.12 6.41
N LEU A 163 -19.24 -0.12 5.99
CA LEU A 163 -18.76 -0.05 4.61
C LEU A 163 -17.86 -1.24 4.28
N ALA A 164 -16.92 -1.58 5.17
CA ALA A 164 -16.03 -2.74 4.99
C ALA A 164 -16.82 -4.07 4.90
N ALA A 165 -17.78 -4.26 5.78
CA ALA A 165 -18.63 -5.44 5.81
C ALA A 165 -19.55 -5.55 4.58
N GLY A 166 -19.97 -4.42 4.00
CA GLY A 166 -20.79 -4.35 2.79
C GLY A 166 -20.06 -4.67 1.50
N MET A 167 -18.73 -4.74 1.51
CA MET A 167 -17.92 -5.08 0.33
C MET A 167 -17.88 -6.59 0.12
N GLU A 168 -18.58 -7.09 -0.89
CA GLU A 168 -18.68 -8.52 -1.20
C GLU A 168 -17.42 -9.04 -1.92
N LEU A 169 -16.28 -9.17 -1.22
CA LEU A 169 -15.03 -9.69 -1.80
C LEU A 169 -15.21 -11.08 -2.41
N ARG A 170 -16.10 -11.90 -1.80
CA ARG A 170 -16.45 -13.25 -2.30
C ARG A 170 -16.91 -13.24 -3.76
N ALA A 171 -17.48 -12.14 -4.26
CA ALA A 171 -17.91 -12.02 -5.65
C ALA A 171 -16.76 -12.13 -6.67
N LEU A 172 -15.51 -11.92 -6.21
CA LEU A 172 -14.30 -12.04 -7.03
C LEU A 172 -13.52 -13.35 -6.75
N TYR A 173 -14.08 -14.27 -5.94
CA TYR A 173 -13.42 -15.51 -5.56
C TYR A 173 -13.81 -16.66 -6.46
N ASP A 174 -12.82 -17.33 -7.05
CA ASP A 174 -12.95 -18.57 -7.82
C ASP A 174 -12.88 -19.76 -6.86
N ALA A 175 -14.04 -20.35 -6.57
CA ALA A 175 -14.14 -21.50 -5.66
C ALA A 175 -13.59 -22.82 -6.23
N GLU A 176 -13.43 -22.92 -7.56
CA GLU A 176 -12.85 -24.12 -8.19
C GLU A 176 -11.32 -24.10 -8.06
N ARG A 177 -10.71 -22.92 -8.14
CA ARG A 177 -9.26 -22.74 -8.05
C ARG A 177 -8.79 -22.40 -6.64
N ASP A 178 -9.70 -22.00 -5.76
CA ASP A 178 -9.42 -21.44 -4.44
C ASP A 178 -8.55 -20.17 -4.47
N LEU A 179 -8.78 -19.30 -5.48
CA LEU A 179 -8.01 -18.09 -5.71
C LEU A 179 -8.94 -16.89 -6.02
N PHE A 180 -8.45 -15.67 -5.82
CA PHE A 180 -9.15 -14.48 -6.27
C PHE A 180 -8.79 -14.17 -7.73
N HIS A 181 -9.79 -13.88 -8.56
CA HIS A 181 -9.57 -13.21 -9.84
C HIS A 181 -8.90 -11.85 -9.63
N ILE A 182 -8.14 -11.37 -10.60
CA ILE A 182 -7.56 -10.02 -10.55
C ILE A 182 -8.66 -8.96 -10.46
N GLY A 183 -9.79 -9.18 -11.15
CA GLY A 183 -10.92 -8.29 -11.05
C GLY A 183 -12.06 -8.63 -12.01
N MET A 184 -13.01 -7.71 -12.11
CA MET A 184 -14.23 -7.82 -12.90
C MET A 184 -14.39 -6.63 -13.85
N ASP A 185 -14.50 -6.89 -15.14
CA ASP A 185 -15.02 -5.95 -16.15
C ASP A 185 -16.55 -5.93 -16.02
N VAL A 186 -17.08 -4.93 -15.33
CA VAL A 186 -18.50 -4.85 -15.01
C VAL A 186 -19.35 -4.55 -16.25
N GLU A 187 -18.87 -3.70 -17.17
CA GLU A 187 -19.57 -3.37 -18.41
C GLU A 187 -19.61 -4.58 -19.36
N GLY A 188 -18.47 -5.30 -19.48
CA GLY A 188 -18.38 -6.50 -20.29
C GLY A 188 -18.95 -7.77 -19.62
N GLY A 189 -19.32 -7.70 -18.34
CA GLY A 189 -19.83 -8.86 -17.59
C GLY A 189 -18.81 -9.99 -17.44
N ARG A 190 -17.50 -9.70 -17.41
CA ARG A 190 -16.44 -10.72 -17.48
C ARG A 190 -15.46 -10.63 -16.33
N MET A 191 -15.28 -11.76 -15.62
CA MET A 191 -14.16 -11.92 -14.69
C MET A 191 -12.84 -11.99 -15.47
N SER A 192 -11.76 -11.46 -14.86
CA SER A 192 -10.41 -11.70 -15.36
C SER A 192 -10.11 -13.19 -15.42
N ALA A 193 -9.47 -13.65 -16.48
CA ALA A 193 -9.00 -15.03 -16.56
C ALA A 193 -7.79 -15.31 -15.63
N SER A 194 -7.08 -14.26 -15.22
CA SER A 194 -5.92 -14.33 -14.32
C SER A 194 -6.34 -14.21 -12.87
N HIS A 195 -5.54 -14.80 -11.99
CA HIS A 195 -5.76 -14.85 -10.55
C HIS A 195 -4.55 -14.33 -9.78
N TYR A 196 -4.79 -13.85 -8.56
CA TYR A 196 -3.73 -13.63 -7.58
C TYR A 196 -3.37 -14.96 -6.93
N ASP A 197 -2.29 -15.59 -7.40
CA ASP A 197 -1.87 -16.93 -7.03
C ASP A 197 -0.54 -16.99 -6.26
N LEU A 198 0.11 -15.82 -6.03
CA LEU A 198 1.40 -15.74 -5.34
C LEU A 198 1.25 -15.25 -3.90
N TYR A 199 2.02 -15.88 -2.99
CA TYR A 199 2.16 -15.43 -1.61
C TYR A 199 2.97 -14.12 -1.51
N ALA A 200 4.04 -13.99 -2.29
CA ALA A 200 4.81 -12.75 -2.44
C ALA A 200 4.08 -11.80 -3.38
N SER A 201 3.06 -11.12 -2.85
CA SER A 201 2.20 -10.21 -3.59
C SER A 201 1.59 -9.18 -2.64
N GLU A 202 1.30 -8.00 -3.12
CA GLU A 202 0.47 -7.01 -2.43
C GLU A 202 -0.94 -7.55 -2.13
N ALA A 203 -1.49 -8.41 -3.01
CA ALA A 203 -2.78 -9.07 -2.83
C ALA A 203 -2.85 -10.01 -1.62
N ARG A 204 -1.73 -10.24 -0.93
CA ARG A 204 -1.71 -10.97 0.36
C ARG A 204 -2.62 -10.30 1.40
N LEU A 205 -2.75 -8.97 1.38
CA LEU A 205 -3.69 -8.26 2.24
C LEU A 205 -5.15 -8.61 1.91
N LEU A 206 -5.54 -8.60 0.63
CA LEU A 206 -6.86 -9.06 0.19
C LEU A 206 -7.16 -10.47 0.72
N SER A 207 -6.23 -11.40 0.54
CA SER A 207 -6.36 -12.79 1.01
C SER A 207 -6.62 -12.85 2.51
N TYR A 208 -5.87 -12.09 3.28
CA TYR A 208 -5.99 -12.03 4.74
C TYR A 208 -7.34 -11.47 5.19
N VAL A 209 -7.72 -10.29 4.70
CA VAL A 209 -8.98 -9.65 5.12
C VAL A 209 -10.21 -10.43 4.66
N ALA A 210 -10.16 -11.06 3.49
CA ALA A 210 -11.25 -11.90 3.01
C ALA A 210 -11.46 -13.15 3.88
N ILE A 211 -10.38 -13.80 4.33
CA ILE A 211 -10.45 -14.93 5.26
C ILE A 211 -10.97 -14.46 6.63
N MET A 212 -10.45 -13.35 7.15
CA MET A 212 -10.87 -12.79 8.44
C MET A 212 -12.37 -12.44 8.46
N LEU A 213 -12.92 -11.96 7.34
CA LEU A 213 -14.34 -11.64 7.20
C LEU A 213 -15.21 -12.87 6.80
N GLY A 214 -14.64 -14.06 6.71
CA GLY A 214 -15.36 -15.27 6.30
C GLY A 214 -15.81 -15.25 4.83
N GLN A 215 -15.21 -14.41 3.99
CA GLN A 215 -15.52 -14.29 2.57
C GLN A 215 -14.65 -15.18 1.68
N ALA A 216 -13.57 -15.74 2.20
CA ALA A 216 -12.78 -16.80 1.59
C ALA A 216 -12.42 -17.86 2.64
N PRO A 217 -12.30 -19.15 2.26
CA PRO A 217 -11.89 -20.19 3.20
C PRO A 217 -10.38 -20.13 3.50
N VAL A 218 -9.95 -20.65 4.66
CA VAL A 218 -8.52 -20.69 5.05
C VAL A 218 -7.66 -21.45 4.04
N LYS A 219 -8.21 -22.44 3.34
CA LYS A 219 -7.51 -23.19 2.28
C LYS A 219 -6.99 -22.28 1.15
N HIS A 220 -7.62 -21.13 0.91
CA HIS A 220 -7.12 -20.11 -0.02
C HIS A 220 -5.69 -19.68 0.32
N TRP A 221 -5.40 -19.41 1.60
CA TRP A 221 -4.04 -19.04 2.03
C TRP A 221 -3.00 -20.11 1.74
N GLN A 222 -3.40 -21.37 1.86
CA GLN A 222 -2.53 -22.53 1.54
C GLN A 222 -2.34 -22.68 0.04
N ARG A 223 -3.32 -22.25 -0.76
CA ARG A 223 -3.28 -22.31 -2.23
C ARG A 223 -2.31 -21.31 -2.86
N LEU A 224 -2.02 -20.20 -2.18
CA LEU A 224 -1.05 -19.21 -2.66
C LEU A 224 0.31 -19.87 -2.87
N SER A 225 0.83 -19.78 -4.08
CA SER A 225 2.10 -20.38 -4.50
C SER A 225 3.30 -19.68 -3.84
N ARG A 226 4.33 -20.43 -3.51
CA ARG A 226 5.54 -19.97 -2.80
C ARG A 226 6.82 -20.40 -3.52
N PRO A 227 6.99 -20.02 -4.81
CA PRO A 227 8.19 -20.40 -5.55
C PRO A 227 9.41 -19.74 -4.94
N ALA A 228 10.34 -20.54 -4.43
CA ALA A 228 11.57 -20.05 -3.84
C ALA A 228 12.61 -19.79 -4.93
N LEU A 229 13.25 -18.61 -4.87
CA LEU A 229 14.35 -18.23 -5.75
C LEU A 229 15.63 -18.00 -4.94
N ARG A 230 16.75 -18.33 -5.53
CA ARG A 230 18.06 -18.00 -4.99
C ARG A 230 18.58 -16.73 -5.66
N THR A 231 18.72 -15.70 -4.86
CA THR A 231 19.33 -14.42 -5.27
C THR A 231 20.75 -14.40 -4.71
N ASP A 232 21.79 -14.20 -5.48
CA ASP A 232 23.22 -14.01 -5.07
C ASP A 232 23.58 -14.29 -3.58
N GLY A 233 23.21 -15.46 -3.04
CA GLY A 233 23.55 -15.87 -1.66
C GLY A 233 22.42 -15.78 -0.63
N ALA A 234 21.25 -15.24 -0.96
CA ALA A 234 20.04 -15.32 -0.13
C ALA A 234 18.91 -16.06 -0.84
N TRP A 235 17.88 -16.40 -0.08
CA TRP A 235 16.64 -16.96 -0.59
C TRP A 235 15.51 -15.96 -0.40
N THR A 236 14.64 -15.87 -1.41
CA THR A 236 13.35 -15.20 -1.28
C THR A 236 12.27 -16.01 -1.99
N LEU A 237 11.03 -15.67 -1.78
CA LEU A 237 9.95 -16.15 -2.65
C LEU A 237 9.85 -15.23 -3.86
N ALA A 238 9.57 -15.81 -5.03
CA ALA A 238 9.32 -15.00 -6.22
C ALA A 238 8.01 -14.22 -6.08
N SER A 239 8.04 -12.95 -6.44
CA SER A 239 6.85 -12.18 -6.77
C SER A 239 6.65 -12.11 -8.29
N TRP A 240 5.59 -11.47 -8.76
CA TRP A 240 5.36 -11.38 -10.19
C TRP A 240 6.41 -10.48 -10.87
N SER A 241 6.62 -9.29 -10.33
CA SER A 241 7.52 -8.29 -10.92
C SER A 241 8.83 -8.05 -10.14
N GLY A 242 8.98 -8.60 -8.94
CA GLY A 242 10.18 -8.39 -8.11
C GLY A 242 10.28 -6.99 -7.52
N THR A 243 9.16 -6.29 -7.34
CA THR A 243 9.10 -4.94 -6.78
C THR A 243 9.17 -4.96 -5.26
N MET A 244 9.74 -3.94 -4.62
CA MET A 244 9.70 -3.81 -3.16
C MET A 244 8.27 -3.70 -2.62
N PHE A 245 7.37 -3.10 -3.40
CA PHE A 245 5.96 -2.94 -3.06
C PHE A 245 5.27 -4.29 -2.83
N GLU A 246 5.41 -5.24 -3.77
CA GLU A 246 4.83 -6.58 -3.66
C GLU A 246 5.20 -7.30 -2.36
N TYR A 247 6.42 -7.10 -1.87
CA TYR A 247 6.92 -7.74 -0.65
C TYR A 247 6.49 -7.03 0.63
N LEU A 248 6.50 -5.69 0.65
CA LEU A 248 6.49 -4.91 1.89
C LEU A 248 5.20 -4.13 2.13
N MET A 249 4.43 -3.81 1.09
CA MET A 249 3.20 -3.02 1.28
C MET A 249 2.22 -3.68 2.25
N PRO A 250 1.98 -5.01 2.22
CA PRO A 250 1.06 -5.63 3.18
C PRO A 250 1.43 -5.42 4.65
N ASP A 251 2.71 -5.18 4.96
CA ASP A 251 3.18 -4.96 6.33
C ASP A 251 2.68 -3.65 6.96
N ILE A 252 2.16 -2.72 6.16
CA ILE A 252 1.50 -1.50 6.66
C ILE A 252 0.28 -1.88 7.51
N TRP A 253 -0.45 -2.94 7.14
CA TRP A 253 -1.65 -3.42 7.83
C TRP A 253 -1.41 -4.64 8.70
N MET A 254 -0.56 -5.55 8.23
CA MET A 254 -0.31 -6.85 8.88
C MET A 254 1.19 -7.12 8.96
N PRO A 255 1.89 -6.51 9.90
CA PRO A 255 3.32 -6.73 10.08
C PRO A 255 3.65 -8.22 10.20
N ALA A 256 4.61 -8.70 9.40
CA ALA A 256 5.01 -10.08 9.44
C ALA A 256 5.65 -10.43 10.79
N PRO A 257 5.20 -11.48 11.49
CA PRO A 257 5.83 -11.91 12.72
C PRO A 257 7.28 -12.36 12.47
N GLU A 258 8.16 -12.14 13.44
CA GLU A 258 9.56 -12.58 13.37
C GLU A 258 9.65 -14.11 13.24
N ASN A 259 10.73 -14.57 12.58
CA ASN A 259 11.01 -16.00 12.35
C ASN A 259 9.90 -16.73 11.56
N THR A 260 9.22 -16.03 10.67
CA THR A 260 8.22 -16.61 9.76
C THR A 260 8.69 -16.58 8.32
N LEU A 261 8.06 -17.40 7.46
CA LEU A 261 8.29 -17.38 6.03
C LEU A 261 8.11 -15.97 5.41
N ALA A 262 7.13 -15.19 5.93
CA ALA A 262 6.90 -13.83 5.46
C ALA A 262 8.10 -12.92 5.74
N THR A 263 8.64 -12.94 6.96
CA THR A 263 9.81 -12.14 7.32
C THR A 263 11.05 -12.57 6.55
N GLU A 264 11.29 -13.87 6.39
CA GLU A 264 12.45 -14.38 5.63
C GLU A 264 12.35 -14.03 4.14
N MET A 265 11.16 -14.12 3.55
CA MET A 265 10.91 -13.65 2.19
C MET A 265 11.24 -12.16 2.02
N GLN A 266 10.78 -11.32 2.95
CA GLN A 266 11.02 -9.87 2.92
C GLN A 266 12.50 -9.53 3.09
N ARG A 267 13.19 -10.19 4.03
CA ARG A 267 14.64 -10.04 4.24
C ARG A 267 15.42 -10.43 2.99
N GLY A 268 15.07 -11.55 2.36
CA GLY A 268 15.70 -12.01 1.12
C GLY A 268 15.52 -11.02 -0.04
N ALA A 269 14.31 -10.47 -0.19
CA ALA A 269 14.04 -9.45 -1.21
C ALA A 269 14.83 -8.15 -0.95
N LEU A 270 14.83 -7.67 0.29
CA LEU A 270 15.60 -6.48 0.69
C LEU A 270 17.10 -6.67 0.47
N ASP A 271 17.63 -7.84 0.82
CA ASP A 271 19.02 -8.18 0.64
C ASP A 271 19.42 -8.22 -0.87
N ALA A 272 18.56 -8.76 -1.73
CA ALA A 272 18.74 -8.70 -3.18
C ALA A 272 18.79 -7.25 -3.69
N GLN A 273 17.90 -6.37 -3.24
CA GLN A 273 17.88 -4.95 -3.56
C GLN A 273 19.18 -4.25 -3.15
N GLN A 274 19.64 -4.49 -1.93
CA GLN A 274 20.87 -3.89 -1.41
C GLN A 274 22.13 -4.38 -2.16
N ARG A 275 22.19 -5.66 -2.53
CA ARG A 275 23.30 -6.20 -3.34
C ARG A 275 23.31 -5.62 -4.74
N TRP A 276 22.15 -5.57 -5.38
CA TRP A 276 22.00 -4.95 -6.69
C TRP A 276 22.50 -3.49 -6.68
N ALA A 277 22.07 -2.70 -5.69
CA ALA A 277 22.45 -1.31 -5.54
C ALA A 277 23.96 -1.12 -5.30
N ARG A 278 24.55 -1.95 -4.42
CA ARG A 278 26.01 -1.93 -4.17
C ARG A 278 26.81 -2.19 -5.43
N ARG A 279 26.39 -3.15 -6.28
CA ARG A 279 27.08 -3.43 -7.56
C ARG A 279 27.08 -2.21 -8.50
N LEU A 280 26.07 -1.37 -8.40
CA LEU A 280 25.89 -0.20 -9.27
C LEU A 280 26.30 1.14 -8.63
N GLY A 281 26.73 1.13 -7.37
CA GLY A 281 27.13 2.33 -6.64
C GLY A 281 26.00 3.34 -6.41
N ARG A 282 24.73 2.90 -6.32
CA ARG A 282 23.55 3.76 -6.19
C ARG A 282 22.61 3.33 -5.07
N PRO A 283 21.62 4.17 -4.67
CA PRO A 283 20.59 3.78 -3.73
C PRO A 283 19.79 2.56 -4.21
N TRP A 284 19.25 1.79 -3.25
CA TRP A 284 18.33 0.68 -3.50
C TRP A 284 16.88 1.15 -3.38
N GLY A 285 15.95 0.30 -3.77
CA GLY A 285 14.51 0.55 -3.69
C GLY A 285 13.83 0.51 -5.06
N VAL A 286 14.28 -0.42 -5.92
CA VAL A 286 13.60 -0.66 -7.20
C VAL A 286 12.19 -1.13 -6.91
N SER A 287 11.23 -0.34 -7.33
CA SER A 287 9.81 -0.61 -7.10
C SER A 287 8.96 0.12 -8.13
N GLU A 288 7.69 -0.21 -8.18
CA GLU A 288 6.75 0.41 -9.09
C GLU A 288 6.64 1.92 -8.83
N SER A 289 6.61 2.68 -9.94
CA SER A 289 6.66 4.12 -9.88
C SER A 289 6.18 4.77 -11.18
N GLY A 290 5.68 6.00 -11.07
CA GLY A 290 5.75 6.94 -12.18
C GLY A 290 7.21 7.21 -12.54
N TYR A 291 7.50 7.45 -13.80
CA TYR A 291 8.85 7.72 -14.28
C TYR A 291 8.85 8.73 -15.42
N TYR A 292 10.03 9.32 -15.71
CA TYR A 292 10.21 10.39 -16.67
C TYR A 292 10.11 9.88 -18.13
N ALA A 293 8.92 9.41 -18.48
CA ALA A 293 8.44 9.18 -19.83
C ALA A 293 6.99 9.63 -19.89
N PHE A 294 6.52 10.13 -21.02
CA PHE A 294 5.28 10.89 -21.11
C PHE A 294 4.34 10.32 -22.18
N ASP A 295 3.04 10.47 -21.93
CA ASP A 295 2.02 10.36 -22.95
C ASP A 295 1.91 11.66 -23.78
N ILE A 296 0.96 11.71 -24.70
CA ILE A 296 0.72 12.91 -25.55
C ILE A 296 0.23 14.14 -24.76
N HIS A 297 -0.19 13.97 -23.53
CA HIS A 297 -0.64 15.03 -22.60
C HIS A 297 0.43 15.39 -21.57
N LEU A 298 1.65 14.91 -21.75
CA LEU A 298 2.77 15.09 -20.84
C LEU A 298 2.57 14.48 -19.45
N ASN A 299 1.65 13.53 -19.28
CA ASN A 299 1.54 12.78 -18.03
C ASN A 299 2.63 11.71 -17.94
N TYR A 300 3.21 11.54 -16.74
CA TYR A 300 4.15 10.47 -16.48
C TYR A 300 3.56 9.10 -16.81
N GLN A 301 4.41 8.26 -17.38
CA GLN A 301 4.13 6.84 -17.51
C GLN A 301 4.38 6.15 -16.16
N TYR A 302 3.69 5.02 -15.94
CA TYR A 302 3.83 4.19 -14.76
C TYR A 302 4.26 2.77 -15.16
N ARG A 303 5.15 2.17 -14.35
CA ARG A 303 5.58 0.79 -14.55
C ARG A 303 5.92 0.11 -13.21
N ALA A 304 5.68 -1.19 -13.12
CA ALA A 304 6.16 -2.06 -12.06
C ALA A 304 7.64 -2.38 -12.30
N PHE A 305 8.55 -1.49 -11.83
CA PHE A 305 9.98 -1.76 -11.83
C PHE A 305 10.33 -2.75 -10.74
N GLY A 306 11.20 -3.73 -11.05
CA GLY A 306 11.57 -4.77 -10.11
C GLY A 306 12.89 -5.43 -10.45
N LEU A 307 13.35 -6.30 -9.57
CA LEU A 307 14.57 -7.08 -9.78
C LEU A 307 14.26 -8.39 -10.50
N ARG A 308 14.92 -8.63 -11.63
CA ARG A 308 14.75 -9.84 -12.44
C ARG A 308 15.02 -11.12 -11.63
N GLU A 309 15.96 -11.07 -10.71
CA GLU A 309 16.34 -12.18 -9.84
C GLU A 309 15.29 -12.53 -8.76
N ALA A 310 14.27 -11.68 -8.57
CA ALA A 310 13.16 -11.88 -7.63
C ALA A 310 11.79 -12.01 -8.35
N ALA A 311 11.77 -11.94 -9.68
CA ALA A 311 10.56 -11.90 -10.49
C ALA A 311 10.29 -13.20 -11.25
N LEU A 312 9.02 -13.56 -11.38
CA LEU A 312 8.55 -14.59 -12.34
C LEU A 312 8.37 -14.00 -13.74
N CYS A 313 7.89 -12.76 -13.84
CA CYS A 313 7.75 -12.07 -15.13
C CYS A 313 9.13 -11.88 -15.78
N SER A 314 9.21 -12.17 -17.10
CA SER A 314 10.47 -12.00 -17.87
C SER A 314 10.72 -10.55 -18.29
N ASP A 315 9.66 -9.75 -18.45
CA ASP A 315 9.74 -8.34 -18.85
C ASP A 315 9.76 -7.41 -17.63
N VAL A 316 10.82 -7.49 -16.82
CA VAL A 316 11.04 -6.56 -15.70
C VAL A 316 12.27 -5.70 -15.94
N SER A 317 12.21 -4.48 -15.45
CA SER A 317 13.29 -3.50 -15.51
C SER A 317 13.61 -2.97 -14.12
N ALA A 318 14.88 -2.81 -13.83
CA ALA A 318 15.41 -2.20 -12.59
C ALA A 318 15.86 -0.74 -12.80
N ALA A 319 15.27 -0.03 -13.76
CA ALA A 319 15.73 1.30 -14.16
C ALA A 319 15.43 2.40 -13.15
N VAL A 320 14.37 2.25 -12.35
CA VAL A 320 13.86 3.29 -11.44
C VAL A 320 13.91 2.83 -9.99
N VAL A 321 14.44 3.70 -9.13
CA VAL A 321 14.42 3.58 -7.67
C VAL A 321 13.35 4.51 -7.12
N ALA A 322 12.43 3.97 -6.32
CA ALA A 322 11.36 4.73 -5.70
C ALA A 322 11.68 4.98 -4.21
N PRO A 323 11.77 6.25 -3.75
CA PRO A 323 12.16 6.56 -2.37
C PRO A 323 11.27 5.91 -1.31
N TYR A 324 9.97 5.77 -1.55
CA TYR A 324 9.03 5.15 -0.62
C TYR A 324 9.39 3.70 -0.26
N ALA A 325 10.05 2.98 -1.16
CA ALA A 325 10.48 1.60 -0.92
C ALA A 325 11.46 1.48 0.27
N SER A 326 12.30 2.52 0.49
CA SER A 326 13.15 2.59 1.68
C SER A 326 12.34 2.75 2.96
N VAL A 327 11.27 3.55 2.91
CA VAL A 327 10.37 3.75 4.06
C VAL A 327 9.62 2.47 4.41
N LEU A 328 9.15 1.72 3.41
CA LEU A 328 8.52 0.41 3.64
C LEU A 328 9.46 -0.59 4.35
N ALA A 329 10.77 -0.48 4.12
CA ALA A 329 11.77 -1.36 4.73
C ALA A 329 12.19 -0.95 6.16
N LEU A 330 11.71 0.17 6.71
CA LEU A 330 12.12 0.68 8.03
C LEU A 330 11.91 -0.35 9.14
N ARG A 331 10.84 -1.13 9.10
CA ARG A 331 10.58 -2.17 10.11
C ARG A 331 11.63 -3.29 10.09
N LEU A 332 12.10 -3.66 8.90
CA LEU A 332 13.05 -4.77 8.72
C LEU A 332 14.51 -4.34 8.94
N ALA A 333 14.86 -3.14 8.52
CA ALA A 333 16.25 -2.67 8.51
C ALA A 333 16.30 -1.13 8.66
N PRO A 334 15.93 -0.58 9.84
CA PRO A 334 15.78 0.85 10.07
C PRO A 334 17.03 1.65 9.73
N ASP A 335 18.22 1.21 10.18
CA ASP A 335 19.48 1.90 9.91
C ASP A 335 19.85 1.89 8.42
N ALA A 336 19.62 0.77 7.74
CA ALA A 336 19.90 0.66 6.30
C ALA A 336 18.94 1.54 5.48
N ALA A 337 17.67 1.58 5.88
CA ALA A 337 16.66 2.42 5.24
C ALA A 337 16.96 3.92 5.43
N ALA A 338 17.32 4.33 6.66
CA ALA A 338 17.69 5.71 6.96
C ALA A 338 18.94 6.15 6.18
N ARG A 339 20.00 5.34 6.16
CA ARG A 339 21.21 5.63 5.33
C ARG A 339 20.90 5.72 3.84
N ASN A 340 19.99 4.88 3.35
CA ASN A 340 19.60 4.92 1.94
C ASN A 340 18.81 6.20 1.61
N MET A 341 17.91 6.63 2.49
CA MET A 341 17.22 7.91 2.36
C MET A 341 18.18 9.09 2.43
N ALA A 342 19.15 9.10 3.35
CA ALA A 342 20.18 10.12 3.41
C ALA A 342 20.99 10.19 2.11
N ARG A 343 21.34 9.04 1.54
CA ARG A 343 22.04 8.98 0.24
C ARG A 343 21.19 9.54 -0.90
N MET A 344 19.88 9.27 -0.92
CA MET A 344 18.96 9.86 -1.91
C MET A 344 18.87 11.38 -1.74
N GLN A 345 18.86 11.89 -0.50
CA GLN A 345 18.86 13.33 -0.24
C GLN A 345 20.13 14.00 -0.76
N GLU A 346 21.32 13.43 -0.50
CA GLU A 346 22.59 13.92 -1.03
C GLU A 346 22.62 14.01 -2.56
N LEU A 347 21.91 13.08 -3.24
CA LEU A 347 21.78 13.04 -4.69
C LEU A 347 20.68 13.97 -5.22
N GLY A 348 19.95 14.66 -4.36
CA GLY A 348 18.84 15.54 -4.75
C GLY A 348 17.59 14.79 -5.21
N TRP A 349 17.41 13.53 -4.79
CA TRP A 349 16.27 12.69 -5.22
C TRP A 349 15.03 12.83 -4.34
N LEU A 350 15.13 13.51 -3.21
CA LEU A 350 14.01 13.67 -2.27
C LEU A 350 13.25 15.00 -2.40
N GLY A 351 13.54 15.80 -3.39
CA GLY A 351 12.80 17.03 -3.70
C GLY A 351 13.07 18.20 -2.75
#